data_7401203a289c0c7fb6a7882ed0dab542
#
_entry.id   7401203a289c0c7fb6a7882ed0dab542
#
_cell.length_a   1.000
_cell.length_b   1.000
_cell.length_c   1.000
_cell.angle_alpha   90.00
_cell.angle_beta   90.00
_cell.angle_gamma   90.00
#
_symmetry.space_group_name_H-M   'P 1'
#
loop_
_entity.id
_entity.type
_entity.pdbx_description
1 polymer ?
#
loop_
_entity_poly.entity_id
_entity_poly.type
_entity_poly.pdbx_seq_one_letter_code
_entity_poly.pdbx_strand_id
1 'polypeptide(L)' 'MALKTPQEVREELRRKGVSITQWAVGNKFSPNLVFAVLSGSRTPTRGQTHNIAVALGLKAGEIHPGPAANALQ' A
#
# COMPACT_ATOMS: atom_id res chain seq x y z
N MET A 1 -10.44 -11.48 9.72
CA MET A 1 -9.00 -11.65 9.74
C MET A 1 -8.33 -10.36 10.21
N ALA A 2 -7.24 -10.51 10.95
CA ALA A 2 -6.55 -9.33 11.45
C ALA A 2 -5.79 -8.63 10.34
N LEU A 3 -5.77 -7.31 10.39
CA LEU A 3 -4.98 -6.54 9.46
C LEU A 3 -3.50 -6.63 9.85
N LYS A 4 -2.63 -6.46 8.87
CA LYS A 4 -1.19 -6.48 9.10
C LYS A 4 -0.72 -5.14 9.61
N THR A 5 0.36 -5.16 10.39
CA THR A 5 1.04 -3.93 10.78
C THR A 5 2.10 -3.59 9.72
N PRO A 6 2.54 -2.32 9.65
CA PRO A 6 3.63 -1.97 8.74
C PRO A 6 4.89 -2.81 8.94
N GLN A 7 5.21 -3.12 10.19
CA GLN A 7 6.37 -3.95 10.47
C GLN A 7 6.21 -5.36 9.94
N GLU A 8 5.02 -5.94 10.08
CA GLU A 8 4.75 -7.27 9.53
C GLU A 8 4.91 -7.29 8.02
N VAL A 9 4.45 -6.24 7.35
CA VAL A 9 4.59 -6.13 5.91
C VAL A 9 6.06 -6.10 5.51
N ARG A 10 6.86 -5.30 6.21
CA ARG A 10 8.29 -5.21 5.92
C ARG A 10 9.00 -6.54 6.11
N GLU A 11 8.66 -7.26 7.17
CA GLU A 11 9.25 -8.57 7.44
C GLU A 11 8.83 -9.60 6.38
N GLU A 12 7.59 -9.55 5.95
CA GLU A 12 7.11 -10.44 4.91
C GLU A 12 7.86 -10.22 3.60
N LEU A 13 8.04 -8.96 3.20
CA LEU A 13 8.78 -8.65 1.99
C LEU A 13 10.23 -9.08 2.11
N ARG A 14 10.83 -8.90 3.28
CA ARG A 14 12.20 -9.33 3.51
C ARG A 14 12.34 -10.84 3.35
N ARG A 15 11.41 -11.59 3.88
CA ARG A 15 11.44 -13.06 3.74
C ARG A 15 11.31 -13.50 2.29
N LYS A 16 10.56 -12.74 1.50
CA LYS A 16 10.40 -13.05 0.08
C LYS A 16 11.55 -12.56 -0.77
N GLY A 17 12.48 -11.82 -0.19
CA GLY A 17 13.58 -11.24 -0.94
C GLY A 17 13.16 -10.10 -1.85
N VAL A 18 12.08 -9.42 -1.52
CA VAL A 18 11.54 -8.31 -2.32
C VAL A 18 11.71 -7.01 -1.55
N SER A 19 12.28 -5.99 -2.19
CA SER A 19 12.36 -4.67 -1.59
C SER A 19 11.02 -3.95 -1.71
N ILE A 20 10.82 -2.95 -0.85
CA ILE A 20 9.61 -2.13 -0.91
C ILE A 20 9.50 -1.46 -2.28
N THR A 21 10.63 -0.96 -2.79
CA THR A 21 10.66 -0.34 -4.11
C THR A 21 10.23 -1.32 -5.21
N GLN A 22 10.78 -2.54 -5.18
CA GLN A 22 10.41 -3.56 -6.16
C GLN A 22 8.93 -3.89 -6.10
N TRP A 23 8.41 -4.04 -4.88
CA TRP A 23 6.99 -4.32 -4.71
C TRP A 23 6.13 -3.19 -5.27
N ALA A 24 6.50 -1.94 -4.96
CA ALA A 24 5.75 -0.78 -5.42
C ALA A 24 5.72 -0.69 -6.94
N VAL A 25 6.89 -0.82 -7.58
CA VAL A 25 6.98 -0.74 -9.03
C VAL A 25 6.20 -1.89 -9.67
N GLY A 26 6.31 -3.09 -9.13
CA GLY A 26 5.60 -4.25 -9.65
C GLY A 26 4.08 -4.12 -9.56
N ASN A 27 3.60 -3.33 -8.60
CA ASN A 27 2.17 -3.08 -8.44
C ASN A 27 1.74 -1.72 -9.00
N LYS A 28 2.64 -1.04 -9.69
CA LYS A 28 2.37 0.26 -10.32
C LYS A 28 2.04 1.35 -9.33
N PHE A 29 2.66 1.29 -8.15
CA PHE A 29 2.54 2.32 -7.14
C PHE A 29 3.83 3.14 -7.06
N SER A 30 3.71 4.38 -6.58
CA SER A 30 4.87 5.20 -6.33
C SER A 30 5.61 4.66 -5.10
N PRO A 31 6.91 4.33 -5.21
CA PRO A 31 7.68 3.88 -4.05
C PRO A 31 7.65 4.87 -2.89
N ASN A 32 7.71 6.17 -3.19
CA ASN A 32 7.66 7.19 -2.15
C ASN A 32 6.36 7.13 -1.37
N LEU A 33 5.24 6.91 -2.03
CA LEU A 33 3.97 6.78 -1.36
C LEU A 33 3.89 5.52 -0.51
N VAL A 34 4.46 4.42 -1.01
CA VAL A 34 4.50 3.19 -0.23
C VAL A 34 5.31 3.39 1.05
N PHE A 35 6.47 4.02 0.95
CA PHE A 35 7.27 4.34 2.13
C PHE A 35 6.50 5.24 3.10
N ALA A 36 5.80 6.25 2.59
CA ALA A 36 5.03 7.17 3.42
C ALA A 36 3.91 6.44 4.16
N VAL A 37 3.23 5.52 3.49
CA VAL A 37 2.16 4.74 4.12
C VAL A 37 2.74 3.83 5.21
N LEU A 38 3.85 3.16 4.92
CA LEU A 38 4.48 2.25 5.87
C LEU A 38 5.08 2.97 7.07
N SER A 39 5.58 4.18 6.88
CA SER A 39 6.17 4.96 7.96
C SER A 39 5.13 5.72 8.79
N GLY A 40 3.88 5.76 8.32
CA GLY A 40 2.84 6.50 8.99
C GLY A 40 2.80 7.99 8.66
N SER A 41 3.62 8.43 7.70
CA SER A 41 3.64 9.83 7.30
C SER A 41 2.36 10.25 6.58
N ARG A 42 1.65 9.31 6.00
CA ARG A 42 0.40 9.56 5.32
C ARG A 42 -0.67 8.62 5.83
N THR A 43 -1.86 9.17 6.03
CA THR A 43 -3.02 8.37 6.40
C THR A 43 -3.70 7.90 5.12
N PRO A 44 -3.81 6.58 4.91
CA PRO A 44 -4.41 6.06 3.67
C PRO A 44 -5.93 6.19 3.68
N THR A 45 -6.43 7.28 3.16
CA THR A 45 -7.86 7.55 3.14
C THR A 45 -8.50 7.29 1.78
N ARG A 46 -7.81 7.65 0.70
CA ARG A 46 -8.32 7.45 -0.64
C ARG A 46 -7.17 7.55 -1.64
N GLY A 47 -7.46 7.25 -2.92
CA GLY A 47 -6.48 7.33 -3.97
C GLY A 47 -5.42 6.25 -3.86
N GLN A 48 -4.21 6.55 -4.30
CA GLN A 48 -3.13 5.57 -4.28
C GLN A 48 -2.78 5.10 -2.87
N THR A 49 -2.82 5.99 -1.89
CA THR A 49 -2.48 5.59 -0.52
C THR A 49 -3.46 4.56 0.02
N HIS A 50 -4.75 4.72 -0.30
CA HIS A 50 -5.76 3.72 0.05
C HIS A 50 -5.46 2.39 -0.63
N ASN A 51 -5.20 2.41 -1.94
CA ASN A 51 -4.92 1.19 -2.68
C ASN A 51 -3.67 0.50 -2.16
N ILE A 52 -2.64 1.26 -1.84
CA ILE A 52 -1.40 0.72 -1.27
C ILE A 52 -1.69 0.01 0.05
N ALA A 53 -2.43 0.67 0.94
CA ALA A 53 -2.74 0.10 2.24
C ALA A 53 -3.56 -1.19 2.13
N VAL A 54 -4.53 -1.21 1.22
CA VAL A 54 -5.34 -2.41 1.00
C VAL A 54 -4.49 -3.53 0.41
N ALA A 55 -3.66 -3.22 -0.58
CA ALA A 55 -2.80 -4.21 -1.23
C ALA A 55 -1.79 -4.81 -0.26
N LEU A 56 -1.31 -4.01 0.69
CA LEU A 56 -0.37 -4.48 1.71
C LEU A 56 -1.06 -5.22 2.86
N GLY A 57 -2.36 -5.12 2.94
CA GLY A 57 -3.11 -5.75 4.04
C GLY A 57 -3.17 -4.91 5.30
N LEU A 58 -2.84 -3.62 5.20
CA LEU A 58 -2.89 -2.71 6.35
C LEU A 58 -4.28 -2.18 6.63
N LYS A 59 -5.16 -2.26 5.63
CA LYS A 59 -6.49 -1.67 5.70
C LYS A 59 -7.48 -2.58 4.99
N ALA A 60 -8.67 -2.71 5.55
CA ALA A 60 -9.76 -3.41 4.87
C ALA A 60 -10.39 -2.49 3.84
N GLY A 61 -10.73 -3.02 2.68
CA GLY A 61 -11.36 -2.23 1.64
C GLY A 61 -11.11 -2.80 0.26
N GLU A 62 -11.50 -2.05 -0.74
CA GLU A 62 -11.35 -2.46 -2.13
C GLU A 62 -10.36 -1.54 -2.84
N ILE A 63 -9.61 -2.12 -3.77
CA ILE A 63 -8.69 -1.35 -4.60
C ILE A 63 -9.47 -0.74 -5.75
N HIS A 64 -9.35 0.57 -5.92
CA HIS A 64 -10.01 1.26 -7.02
C HIS A 64 -9.06 1.41 -8.20
N PRO A 65 -9.54 1.15 -9.43
CA PRO A 65 -8.69 1.22 -10.62
C PRO A 65 -8.49 2.67 -11.05
N GLY A 66 -7.40 3.25 -10.61
CA GLY A 66 -6.94 4.52 -11.14
C GLY A 66 -7.77 5.74 -10.84
N PRO A 67 -7.48 6.85 -11.53
CA PRO A 67 -8.09 8.14 -11.23
C PRO A 67 -9.59 8.21 -11.48
N ALA A 68 -10.09 7.43 -12.41
CA ALA A 68 -11.51 7.47 -12.73
C ALA A 68 -12.38 7.09 -11.53
N ALA A 69 -11.95 6.10 -10.78
CA ALA A 69 -12.67 5.69 -9.58
C ALA A 69 -12.64 6.79 -8.52
N ASN A 70 -11.52 7.49 -8.42
CA ASN A 70 -11.38 8.56 -7.46
C ASN A 70 -12.22 9.78 -7.82
N ALA A 71 -12.41 10.02 -9.10
CA ALA A 71 -13.20 11.16 -9.55
C ALA A 71 -14.66 11.03 -9.15
N LEU A 72 -15.10 9.84 -8.86
CA LEU A 72 -16.48 9.61 -8.45
C LEU A 72 -16.71 9.86 -6.95
N GLN A 73 -15.65 10.04 -6.22
CA GLN A 73 -15.72 10.21 -4.76
C GLN A 73 -16.06 11.66 -4.36
#